data_f9b6c5a8e2c3b906fba57e81244d5285
#
_entry.id   f9b6c5a8e2c3b906fba57e81244d5285
#
_cell.length_a   1.000
_cell.length_b   1.000
_cell.length_c   1.000
_cell.angle_alpha   90.00
_cell.angle_beta   90.00
_cell.angle_gamma   90.00
#
_symmetry.space_group_name_H-M   'P 1'
#
loop_
_entity.id
_entity.type
_entity.pdbx_description
1 polymer ?
#
loop_
_entity_poly.entity_id
_entity_poly.type
_entity_poly.pdbx_seq_one_letter_code
_entity_poly.pdbx_strand_id
1 'polypeptide(L)'
;MRIEQLRRHYKIETRWTAFPLHPETPEEGLTLEELFSGRSINIKKIMSHLKQVAEEVGLPLSEREKTYNSRLAQELAKWAEREGRGDPYHEAVFRAYFVGGRNIGKIDELVDVAKSIGLSEEEARSVLELRTHKEAVDSDWRRSRALGITAVPTFVVDHQAVIGFQSYEVLEQFLKNCGAERHNR
;
A
#
# COMPACT_ATOMS: atom_id res chain seq x y z
N MET A 1 11.71 6.97 -4.88
CA MET A 1 11.22 5.61 -5.23
C MET A 1 11.08 5.43 -6.74
N ARG A 2 10.93 4.20 -7.28
CA ARG A 2 10.85 3.95 -8.75
C ARG A 2 9.66 4.65 -9.41
N ILE A 3 8.50 4.64 -8.78
CA ILE A 3 7.28 5.31 -9.31
C ILE A 3 7.47 6.83 -9.39
N GLU A 4 8.07 7.46 -8.39
CA GLU A 4 8.39 8.91 -8.44
C GLU A 4 9.37 9.24 -9.56
N GLN A 5 10.35 8.35 -9.79
CA GLN A 5 11.28 8.52 -10.91
C GLN A 5 10.55 8.41 -12.26
N LEU A 6 9.61 7.46 -12.41
CA LEU A 6 8.77 7.35 -13.60
C LEU A 6 7.89 8.60 -13.79
N ARG A 7 7.25 9.11 -12.73
CA ARG A 7 6.45 10.36 -12.77
C ARG A 7 7.27 11.59 -13.20
N ARG A 8 8.57 11.63 -12.87
CA ARG A 8 9.46 12.72 -13.35
C ARG A 8 9.81 12.60 -14.82
N HIS A 9 9.85 11.39 -15.37
CA HIS A 9 10.28 11.15 -16.74
C HIS A 9 9.11 11.05 -17.73
N TYR A 10 7.93 10.66 -17.26
CA TYR A 10 6.76 10.39 -18.10
C TYR A 10 5.55 11.20 -17.64
N LYS A 11 4.72 11.60 -18.60
CA LYS A 11 3.44 12.26 -18.38
C LYS A 11 2.41 11.23 -17.92
N ILE A 12 2.53 10.78 -16.68
CA ILE A 12 1.65 9.80 -16.07
C ILE A 12 1.06 10.33 -14.77
N GLU A 13 -0.17 9.95 -14.50
CA GLU A 13 -0.81 10.09 -13.22
C GLU A 13 -0.84 8.73 -12.52
N THR A 14 -0.60 8.72 -11.22
CA THR A 14 -0.68 7.49 -10.42
C THR A 14 -1.89 7.55 -9.48
N ARG A 15 -2.68 6.48 -9.49
CA ARG A 15 -3.80 6.31 -8.58
C ARG A 15 -3.56 5.09 -7.69
N TRP A 16 -3.59 5.30 -6.39
CA TRP A 16 -3.57 4.21 -5.43
C TRP A 16 -4.92 3.50 -5.40
N THR A 17 -4.90 2.19 -5.53
CA THR A 17 -6.10 1.35 -5.48
C THR A 17 -5.97 0.37 -4.33
N ALA A 18 -6.93 0.39 -3.43
CA ALA A 18 -6.96 -0.50 -2.28
C ALA A 18 -7.15 -1.96 -2.70
N PHE A 19 -6.45 -2.87 -2.02
CA PHE A 19 -6.49 -4.31 -2.31
C PHE A 19 -6.71 -5.14 -1.03
N PRO A 20 -7.63 -6.13 -1.04
CA PRO A 20 -7.92 -6.98 0.11
C PRO A 20 -6.94 -8.15 0.23
N LEU A 21 -5.68 -7.90 0.63
CA LEU A 21 -4.67 -8.96 0.68
C LEU A 21 -5.00 -10.01 1.75
N HIS A 22 -5.37 -9.57 2.96
CA HIS A 22 -5.75 -10.41 4.09
C HIS A 22 -6.94 -9.77 4.84
N PRO A 23 -8.14 -9.71 4.23
CA PRO A 23 -9.28 -8.97 4.76
C PRO A 23 -9.84 -9.56 6.05
N GLU A 24 -9.60 -10.85 6.29
CA GLU A 24 -10.10 -11.58 7.48
C GLU A 24 -9.15 -11.48 8.69
N THR A 25 -8.05 -10.73 8.58
CA THR A 25 -7.14 -10.51 9.72
C THR A 25 -7.90 -9.78 10.83
N PRO A 26 -7.92 -10.30 12.07
CA PRO A 26 -8.56 -9.62 13.19
C PRO A 26 -7.83 -8.31 13.55
N GLU A 27 -8.48 -7.45 14.33
CA GLU A 27 -7.90 -6.17 14.76
C GLU A 27 -6.59 -6.34 15.52
N GLU A 28 -6.49 -7.35 16.39
CA GLU A 28 -5.28 -7.64 17.17
C GLU A 28 -4.15 -8.25 16.32
N GLY A 29 -4.41 -8.49 15.04
CA GLY A 29 -3.47 -9.07 14.11
C GLY A 29 -3.30 -10.58 14.24
N LEU A 30 -2.53 -11.13 13.31
CA LEU A 30 -2.07 -12.53 13.32
C LEU A 30 -0.56 -12.54 13.26
N THR A 31 0.06 -13.50 13.91
CA THR A 31 1.48 -13.79 13.65
C THR A 31 1.66 -14.29 12.21
N LEU A 32 2.87 -14.21 11.70
CA LEU A 32 3.13 -14.74 10.34
C LEU A 32 2.93 -16.26 10.29
N GLU A 33 3.22 -16.96 11.38
CA GLU A 33 2.97 -18.40 11.54
C GLU A 33 1.47 -18.71 11.48
N GLU A 34 0.64 -17.96 12.18
CA GLU A 34 -0.83 -18.10 12.14
C GLU A 34 -1.38 -17.79 10.75
N LEU A 35 -0.92 -16.69 10.13
CA LEU A 35 -1.36 -16.26 8.80
C LEU A 35 -1.07 -17.29 7.72
N PHE A 36 0.07 -17.97 7.81
CA PHE A 36 0.51 -18.97 6.83
C PHE A 36 0.35 -20.40 7.33
N SER A 37 -0.41 -20.62 8.43
CA SER A 37 -0.65 -21.96 8.95
C SER A 37 -1.26 -22.87 7.88
N GLY A 38 -0.79 -24.12 7.85
CA GLY A 38 -1.23 -25.10 6.82
C GLY A 38 -0.60 -24.93 5.42
N ARG A 39 0.28 -23.95 5.22
CA ARG A 39 1.03 -23.76 3.98
C ARG A 39 2.49 -24.15 4.19
N SER A 40 3.08 -24.87 3.23
CA SER A 40 4.51 -25.22 3.24
C SER A 40 5.37 -24.00 2.85
N ILE A 41 5.35 -22.95 3.67
CA ILE A 41 6.05 -21.69 3.42
C ILE A 41 7.15 -21.51 4.46
N ASN A 42 8.37 -21.25 4.00
CA ASN A 42 9.48 -20.88 4.88
C ASN A 42 9.46 -19.37 5.13
N ILE A 43 8.77 -18.95 6.21
CA ILE A 43 8.60 -17.55 6.60
C ILE A 43 9.95 -16.86 6.80
N LYS A 44 10.91 -17.51 7.47
CA LYS A 44 12.25 -16.94 7.70
C LYS A 44 12.97 -16.63 6.39
N LYS A 45 12.89 -17.51 5.41
CA LYS A 45 13.50 -17.30 4.09
C LYS A 45 12.85 -16.13 3.36
N ILE A 46 11.52 -16.01 3.43
CA ILE A 46 10.78 -14.89 2.82
C ILE A 46 11.16 -13.57 3.50
N MET A 47 11.18 -13.52 4.83
CA MET A 47 11.53 -12.31 5.56
C MET A 47 12.98 -11.89 5.33
N SER A 48 13.93 -12.84 5.30
CA SER A 48 15.33 -12.54 4.98
C SER A 48 15.47 -11.97 3.56
N HIS A 49 14.75 -12.54 2.59
CA HIS A 49 14.77 -12.03 1.21
C HIS A 49 14.16 -10.61 1.12
N LEU A 50 13.04 -10.37 1.80
CA LEU A 50 12.42 -9.03 1.84
C LEU A 50 13.36 -8.00 2.47
N LYS A 51 14.05 -8.37 3.55
CA LYS A 51 15.02 -7.49 4.20
C LYS A 51 16.18 -7.17 3.25
N GLN A 52 16.76 -8.17 2.61
CA GLN A 52 17.82 -7.97 1.61
C GLN A 52 17.38 -7.03 0.51
N VAL A 53 16.21 -7.25 -0.09
CA VAL A 53 15.68 -6.39 -1.16
C VAL A 53 15.43 -4.96 -0.67
N ALA A 54 14.93 -4.79 0.56
CA ALA A 54 14.75 -3.47 1.15
C ALA A 54 16.08 -2.73 1.33
N GLU A 55 17.12 -3.41 1.83
CA GLU A 55 18.48 -2.88 1.97
C GLU A 55 19.07 -2.45 0.63
N GLU A 56 18.95 -3.28 -0.42
CA GLU A 56 19.44 -2.98 -1.77
C GLU A 56 18.83 -1.70 -2.37
N VAL A 57 17.60 -1.37 -1.98
CA VAL A 57 16.89 -0.16 -2.46
C VAL A 57 16.87 0.97 -1.43
N GLY A 58 17.60 0.83 -0.33
CA GLY A 58 17.71 1.85 0.72
C GLY A 58 16.42 2.11 1.50
N LEU A 59 15.53 1.12 1.59
CA LEU A 59 14.28 1.23 2.34
C LEU A 59 14.44 0.63 3.74
N PRO A 60 14.05 1.36 4.80
CA PRO A 60 14.04 0.80 6.14
C PRO A 60 12.93 -0.25 6.25
N LEU A 61 13.29 -1.42 6.78
CA LEU A 61 12.37 -2.51 7.09
C LEU A 61 12.75 -3.11 8.44
N SER A 62 11.85 -3.07 9.41
CA SER A 62 12.04 -3.72 10.69
C SER A 62 11.48 -5.15 10.70
N GLU A 63 11.99 -5.96 11.61
CA GLU A 63 11.36 -7.25 11.88
C GLU A 63 9.99 -7.01 12.52
N ARG A 64 8.98 -7.70 12.01
CA ARG A 64 7.63 -7.65 12.56
C ARG A 64 7.13 -9.05 12.87
N GLU A 65 6.47 -9.17 14.00
CA GLU A 65 5.91 -10.43 14.45
C GLU A 65 4.51 -10.68 13.90
N LYS A 66 3.75 -9.59 13.67
CA LYS A 66 2.34 -9.65 13.28
C LYS A 66 2.04 -8.92 11.98
N THR A 67 0.99 -9.36 11.33
CA THR A 67 0.26 -8.59 10.33
C THR A 67 -1.07 -8.11 10.91
N TYR A 68 -1.53 -6.94 10.47
CA TYR A 68 -2.74 -6.31 10.97
C TYR A 68 -3.73 -6.07 9.84
N ASN A 69 -5.00 -5.93 10.19
CA ASN A 69 -6.02 -5.59 9.23
C ASN A 69 -5.80 -4.18 8.68
N SER A 70 -5.63 -4.06 7.37
CA SER A 70 -5.35 -2.78 6.71
C SER A 70 -6.61 -2.03 6.26
N ARG A 71 -7.81 -2.53 6.58
CA ARG A 71 -9.05 -1.96 6.07
C ARG A 71 -9.23 -0.49 6.46
N LEU A 72 -9.07 -0.16 7.73
CA LEU A 72 -9.21 1.21 8.22
C LEU A 72 -8.13 2.14 7.65
N ALA A 73 -6.90 1.65 7.53
CA ALA A 73 -5.82 2.40 6.88
C ALA A 73 -6.14 2.72 5.42
N GLN A 74 -6.78 1.80 4.68
CA GLN A 74 -7.21 2.03 3.29
C GLN A 74 -8.34 3.06 3.21
N GLU A 75 -9.28 3.06 4.15
CA GLU A 75 -10.36 4.06 4.21
C GLU A 75 -9.82 5.45 4.52
N LEU A 76 -8.91 5.55 5.48
CA LEU A 76 -8.26 6.83 5.80
C LEU A 76 -7.39 7.33 4.64
N ALA A 77 -6.78 6.42 3.85
CA ALA A 77 -6.06 6.80 2.63
C ALA A 77 -6.97 7.51 1.62
N LYS A 78 -8.21 7.03 1.44
CA LYS A 78 -9.17 7.67 0.53
C LYS A 78 -9.58 9.08 0.99
N TRP A 79 -9.67 9.30 2.29
CA TRP A 79 -9.88 10.64 2.81
C TRP A 79 -8.63 11.52 2.63
N ALA A 80 -7.45 11.02 2.97
CA ALA A 80 -6.20 11.76 2.79
C ALA A 80 -5.94 12.15 1.31
N GLU A 81 -6.31 11.28 0.36
CA GLU A 81 -6.29 11.60 -1.08
C GLU A 81 -7.17 12.81 -1.40
N ARG A 82 -8.39 12.88 -0.84
CA ARG A 82 -9.32 14.02 -1.04
C ARG A 82 -8.80 15.32 -0.43
N GLU A 83 -8.09 15.22 0.69
CA GLU A 83 -7.42 16.35 1.35
C GLU A 83 -6.09 16.76 0.67
N GLY A 84 -5.74 16.15 -0.47
CA GLY A 84 -4.48 16.42 -1.19
C GLY A 84 -3.24 15.90 -0.46
N ARG A 85 -3.41 14.97 0.48
CA ARG A 85 -2.35 14.38 1.30
C ARG A 85 -2.15 12.88 1.06
N GLY A 86 -2.58 12.37 -0.10
CA GLY A 86 -2.49 10.93 -0.44
C GLY A 86 -1.07 10.39 -0.37
N ASP A 87 -0.12 10.93 -1.14
CA ASP A 87 1.27 10.46 -1.16
C ASP A 87 1.95 10.58 0.23
N PRO A 88 1.86 11.72 0.97
CA PRO A 88 2.34 11.80 2.34
C PRO A 88 1.73 10.77 3.29
N TYR A 89 0.42 10.47 3.16
CA TYR A 89 -0.26 9.47 3.97
C TYR A 89 0.28 8.06 3.68
N HIS A 90 0.41 7.69 2.40
CA HIS A 90 0.96 6.39 2.03
C HIS A 90 2.36 6.18 2.60
N GLU A 91 3.23 7.18 2.53
CA GLU A 91 4.56 7.09 3.13
C GLU A 91 4.50 6.93 4.64
N ALA A 92 3.68 7.74 5.32
CA ALA A 92 3.55 7.71 6.78
C ALA A 92 3.00 6.38 7.30
N VAL A 93 1.94 5.83 6.67
CA VAL A 93 1.36 4.55 7.07
C VAL A 93 2.29 3.39 6.78
N PHE A 94 3.05 3.41 5.68
CA PHE A 94 4.08 2.38 5.42
C PHE A 94 5.20 2.43 6.45
N ARG A 95 5.68 3.62 6.83
CA ARG A 95 6.67 3.75 7.91
C ARG A 95 6.11 3.28 9.26
N ALA A 96 4.89 3.67 9.60
CA ALA A 96 4.25 3.22 10.85
C ALA A 96 4.18 1.69 10.91
N TYR A 97 3.78 1.04 9.82
CA TYR A 97 3.61 -0.41 9.76
C TYR A 97 4.93 -1.16 9.59
N PHE A 98 5.74 -0.84 8.57
CA PHE A 98 6.92 -1.62 8.20
C PHE A 98 8.18 -1.28 8.99
N VAL A 99 8.25 -0.09 9.58
CA VAL A 99 9.39 0.34 10.41
C VAL A 99 9.02 0.37 11.88
N GLY A 100 7.87 0.96 12.21
CA GLY A 100 7.40 1.11 13.59
C GLY A 100 6.68 -0.12 14.14
N GLY A 101 6.29 -1.09 13.32
CA GLY A 101 5.51 -2.27 13.75
C GLY A 101 4.12 -1.93 14.31
N ARG A 102 3.62 -0.71 14.01
CA ARG A 102 2.37 -0.18 14.57
C ARG A 102 1.15 -0.93 14.03
N ASN A 103 0.13 -1.08 14.87
CA ASN A 103 -1.13 -1.72 14.48
C ASN A 103 -2.03 -0.77 13.70
N ILE A 104 -1.93 -0.79 12.37
CA ILE A 104 -2.74 0.03 11.45
C ILE A 104 -4.21 -0.41 11.36
N GLY A 105 -4.65 -1.39 12.12
CA GLY A 105 -6.06 -1.73 12.33
C GLY A 105 -6.73 -0.89 13.41
N LYS A 106 -5.96 -0.18 14.26
CA LYS A 106 -6.44 0.63 15.37
C LYS A 106 -6.64 2.09 14.99
N ILE A 107 -7.78 2.66 15.39
CA ILE A 107 -8.14 4.06 15.08
C ILE A 107 -7.11 5.02 15.64
N ASP A 108 -6.69 4.88 16.91
CA ASP A 108 -5.76 5.79 17.54
C ASP A 108 -4.40 5.83 16.82
N GLU A 109 -3.91 4.68 16.38
CA GLU A 109 -2.67 4.57 15.61
C GLU A 109 -2.77 5.31 14.26
N LEU A 110 -3.91 5.21 13.59
CA LEU A 110 -4.15 5.87 12.31
C LEU A 110 -4.38 7.37 12.46
N VAL A 111 -5.02 7.81 13.54
CA VAL A 111 -5.18 9.23 13.89
C VAL A 111 -3.81 9.88 14.10
N ASP A 112 -2.91 9.22 14.83
CA ASP A 112 -1.53 9.70 14.99
C ASP A 112 -0.78 9.79 13.66
N VAL A 113 -0.98 8.81 12.75
CA VAL A 113 -0.40 8.86 11.40
C VAL A 113 -0.92 10.09 10.65
N ALA A 114 -2.23 10.35 10.67
CA ALA A 114 -2.84 11.51 10.03
C ALA A 114 -2.29 12.82 10.59
N LYS A 115 -2.20 12.94 11.91
CA LYS A 115 -1.59 14.09 12.60
C LYS A 115 -0.15 14.34 12.15
N SER A 116 0.66 13.29 12.00
CA SER A 116 2.08 13.39 11.63
C SER A 116 2.31 14.05 10.27
N ILE A 117 1.29 14.06 9.40
CA ILE A 117 1.31 14.68 8.08
C ILE A 117 0.49 15.96 7.97
N GLY A 118 0.04 16.50 9.12
CA GLY A 118 -0.68 17.77 9.21
C GLY A 118 -2.17 17.68 8.89
N LEU A 119 -2.78 16.50 8.96
CA LEU A 119 -4.22 16.32 8.90
C LEU A 119 -4.87 16.49 10.29
N SER A 120 -6.14 16.88 10.33
CA SER A 120 -6.91 17.04 11.56
C SER A 120 -7.14 15.70 12.27
N GLU A 121 -6.79 15.62 13.55
CA GLU A 121 -7.03 14.44 14.40
C GLU A 121 -8.53 14.16 14.57
N GLU A 122 -9.32 15.22 14.78
CA GLU A 122 -10.77 15.12 14.97
C GLU A 122 -11.47 14.60 13.72
N GLU A 123 -11.13 15.16 12.55
CA GLU A 123 -11.69 14.71 11.27
C GLU A 123 -11.24 13.27 10.92
N ALA A 124 -9.97 12.94 11.13
CA ALA A 124 -9.45 11.58 10.90
C ALA A 124 -10.20 10.56 11.76
N ARG A 125 -10.42 10.86 13.04
CA ARG A 125 -11.20 10.03 13.96
C ARG A 125 -12.64 9.88 13.49
N SER A 126 -13.29 10.98 13.17
CA SER A 126 -14.67 10.98 12.65
C SER A 126 -14.81 10.14 11.38
N VAL A 127 -13.88 10.28 10.44
CA VAL A 127 -13.84 9.49 9.19
C VAL A 127 -13.76 8.01 9.48
N LEU A 128 -12.93 7.60 10.43
CA LEU A 128 -12.74 6.19 10.80
C LEU A 128 -13.92 5.61 11.58
N GLU A 129 -14.45 6.33 12.57
CA GLU A 129 -15.58 5.89 13.39
C GLU A 129 -16.86 5.78 12.56
N LEU A 130 -17.14 6.77 11.71
CA LEU A 130 -18.30 6.81 10.83
C LEU A 130 -18.11 6.01 9.53
N ARG A 131 -16.90 5.50 9.27
CA ARG A 131 -16.56 4.70 8.08
C ARG A 131 -16.95 5.39 6.76
N THR A 132 -16.81 6.71 6.69
CA THR A 132 -17.31 7.56 5.58
C THR A 132 -16.71 7.21 4.21
N HIS A 133 -15.54 6.55 4.18
CA HIS A 133 -14.86 6.13 2.96
C HIS A 133 -14.89 4.62 2.71
N LYS A 134 -15.76 3.89 3.45
CA LYS A 134 -15.94 2.44 3.29
C LYS A 134 -16.27 2.06 1.85
N GLU A 135 -17.26 2.72 1.24
CA GLU A 135 -17.71 2.40 -0.11
C GLU A 135 -16.64 2.66 -1.18
N ALA A 136 -15.79 3.68 -1.00
CA ALA A 136 -14.67 3.94 -1.90
C ALA A 136 -13.68 2.76 -1.92
N VAL A 137 -13.37 2.19 -0.76
CA VAL A 137 -12.51 1.01 -0.65
C VAL A 137 -13.23 -0.24 -1.18
N ASP A 138 -14.52 -0.43 -0.89
CA ASP A 138 -15.31 -1.53 -1.45
C ASP A 138 -15.32 -1.49 -2.98
N SER A 139 -15.41 -0.31 -3.58
CA SER A 139 -15.30 -0.10 -5.03
C SER A 139 -13.93 -0.51 -5.56
N ASP A 140 -12.85 -0.10 -4.91
CA ASP A 140 -11.49 -0.50 -5.29
C ASP A 140 -11.30 -2.02 -5.20
N TRP A 141 -11.83 -2.66 -4.16
CA TRP A 141 -11.78 -4.11 -3.99
C TRP A 141 -12.55 -4.85 -5.09
N ARG A 142 -13.75 -4.35 -5.45
CA ARG A 142 -14.53 -4.90 -6.58
C ARG A 142 -13.77 -4.75 -7.90
N ARG A 143 -13.16 -3.57 -8.15
CA ARG A 143 -12.34 -3.31 -9.33
C ARG A 143 -11.15 -4.25 -9.41
N SER A 144 -10.41 -4.43 -8.32
CA SER A 144 -9.26 -5.32 -8.27
C SER A 144 -9.65 -6.77 -8.61
N ARG A 145 -10.79 -7.25 -8.08
CA ARG A 145 -11.32 -8.58 -8.40
C ARG A 145 -11.74 -8.69 -9.87
N ALA A 146 -12.44 -7.68 -10.40
CA ALA A 146 -12.86 -7.66 -11.80
C ALA A 146 -11.68 -7.68 -12.78
N LEU A 147 -10.55 -7.10 -12.39
CA LEU A 147 -9.29 -7.14 -13.14
C LEU A 147 -8.48 -8.42 -12.92
N GLY A 148 -8.96 -9.36 -12.11
CA GLY A 148 -8.26 -10.61 -11.81
C GLY A 148 -6.95 -10.42 -11.02
N ILE A 149 -6.82 -9.32 -10.27
CA ILE A 149 -5.63 -9.06 -9.47
C ILE A 149 -5.64 -9.99 -8.25
N THR A 150 -4.56 -10.74 -8.07
CA THR A 150 -4.39 -11.73 -6.98
C THR A 150 -3.18 -11.45 -6.09
N ALA A 151 -2.33 -10.50 -6.47
CA ALA A 151 -1.11 -10.17 -5.75
C ALA A 151 -0.80 -8.67 -5.81
N VAL A 152 0.01 -8.20 -4.86
CA VAL A 152 0.49 -6.81 -4.79
C VAL A 152 2.01 -6.78 -4.58
N PRO A 153 2.70 -5.76 -5.08
CA PRO A 153 2.15 -4.67 -5.90
C PRO A 153 1.75 -5.16 -7.31
N THR A 154 0.70 -4.58 -7.87
CA THR A 154 0.33 -4.76 -9.28
C THR A 154 0.16 -3.38 -9.90
N PHE A 155 0.81 -3.16 -11.05
CA PHE A 155 0.72 -1.93 -11.82
C PHE A 155 -0.19 -2.17 -13.01
N VAL A 156 -1.18 -1.31 -13.21
CA VAL A 156 -2.18 -1.45 -14.28
C VAL A 156 -2.21 -0.16 -15.10
N VAL A 157 -2.16 -0.31 -16.42
CA VAL A 157 -2.42 0.76 -17.37
C VAL A 157 -3.43 0.20 -18.37
N ASP A 158 -4.60 0.81 -18.46
CA ASP A 158 -5.74 0.32 -19.25
C ASP A 158 -6.11 -1.13 -18.91
N HIS A 159 -5.77 -2.07 -19.79
CA HIS A 159 -6.02 -3.51 -19.64
C HIS A 159 -4.74 -4.35 -19.48
N GLN A 160 -3.58 -3.70 -19.43
CA GLN A 160 -2.30 -4.35 -19.23
C GLN A 160 -1.87 -4.27 -17.77
N ALA A 161 -1.22 -5.32 -17.27
CA ALA A 161 -0.78 -5.36 -15.89
C ALA A 161 0.64 -5.95 -15.76
N VAL A 162 1.39 -5.44 -14.80
CA VAL A 162 2.68 -5.99 -14.35
C VAL A 162 2.59 -6.26 -12.86
N ILE A 163 2.91 -7.49 -12.45
CA ILE A 163 2.74 -7.99 -11.09
C ILE A 163 4.09 -8.07 -10.40
N GLY A 164 4.10 -7.76 -9.12
CA GLY A 164 5.25 -7.93 -8.23
C GLY A 164 6.21 -6.74 -8.22
N PHE A 165 7.24 -6.88 -7.38
CA PHE A 165 8.31 -5.91 -7.29
C PHE A 165 9.18 -5.96 -8.56
N GLN A 166 9.16 -4.89 -9.35
CA GLN A 166 9.83 -4.80 -10.65
C GLN A 166 10.95 -3.78 -10.62
N SER A 167 11.97 -3.96 -11.48
CA SER A 167 13.01 -2.98 -11.67
C SER A 167 12.45 -1.71 -12.36
N TYR A 168 13.21 -0.62 -12.31
CA TYR A 168 12.84 0.61 -13.03
C TYR A 168 12.69 0.36 -14.53
N GLU A 169 13.62 -0.40 -15.12
CA GLU A 169 13.67 -0.71 -16.54
C GLU A 169 12.44 -1.50 -17.01
N VAL A 170 11.99 -2.47 -16.20
CA VAL A 170 10.78 -3.25 -16.49
C VAL A 170 9.54 -2.36 -16.47
N LEU A 171 9.41 -1.50 -15.44
CA LEU A 171 8.30 -0.57 -15.35
C LEU A 171 8.35 0.50 -16.45
N GLU A 172 9.53 0.99 -16.80
CA GLU A 172 9.72 1.92 -17.92
C GLU A 172 9.32 1.29 -19.25
N GLN A 173 9.75 0.05 -19.50
CA GLN A 173 9.36 -0.67 -20.71
C GLN A 173 7.85 -0.92 -20.78
N PHE A 174 7.24 -1.26 -19.64
CA PHE A 174 5.80 -1.42 -19.54
C PHE A 174 5.06 -0.13 -19.92
N LEU A 175 5.47 1.02 -19.38
CA LEU A 175 4.87 2.32 -19.73
C LEU A 175 5.04 2.65 -21.21
N LYS A 176 6.20 2.38 -21.80
CA LYS A 176 6.45 2.58 -23.25
C LYS A 176 5.51 1.72 -24.09
N ASN A 177 5.31 0.46 -23.71
CA ASN A 177 4.40 -0.45 -24.41
C ASN A 177 2.95 0.01 -24.30
N CYS A 178 2.58 0.70 -23.23
CA CYS A 178 1.27 1.33 -23.04
C CYS A 178 1.16 2.72 -23.70
N GLY A 179 2.18 3.19 -24.43
CA GLY A 179 2.13 4.47 -25.13
C GLY A 179 2.34 5.71 -24.26
N ALA A 180 2.91 5.57 -23.05
CA ALA A 180 3.17 6.71 -22.19
C ALA A 180 4.18 7.67 -22.79
N GLU A 181 3.85 8.96 -22.83
CA GLU A 181 4.72 10.02 -23.36
C GLU A 181 5.76 10.45 -22.31
N ARG A 182 6.97 10.71 -22.76
CA ARG A 182 7.97 11.37 -21.91
C ARG A 182 7.68 12.87 -21.79
N HIS A 183 8.10 13.46 -20.66
CA HIS A 183 8.19 14.92 -20.58
C HIS A 183 9.21 15.42 -21.60
N ASN A 184 8.88 16.49 -22.30
CA ASN A 184 9.84 17.20 -23.13
C ASN A 184 10.95 17.74 -22.21
N ARG A 185 12.20 17.53 -22.58
CA ARG A 185 13.37 18.10 -21.88
C ARG A 185 13.39 19.59 -22.00
#